data_6f45d8579f2f8b917af0ccf3e4728401
#
_entry.id   6f45d8579f2f8b917af0ccf3e4728401
#
_cell.length_a   1.000
_cell.length_b   1.000
_cell.length_c   1.000
_cell.angle_alpha   90.00
_cell.angle_beta   90.00
_cell.angle_gamma   90.00
#
_symmetry.space_group_name_H-M   'P 1'
#
loop_
_entity.id
_entity.type
_entity.pdbx_description
1 polymer ?
#
loop_
_entity_poly.entity_id
_entity_poly.type
_entity_poly.pdbx_seq_one_letter_code
_entity_poly.pdbx_strand_id
1 'polypeptide(L)'
;NPFSYTFLGIELSPTLLAIGWVMKIRVAFLVNLGSIVAWFFLVPLVVIQDVPVYDPSLGSYVSITQYSDPSSGIFNPTIQWKAFSSVVRTIAIGAILGGGMFGLIKMAPTFISIFGDISSAFTGERGDEFIENKGWYEWPLTHIPVFMVISFFAMILTFIVGGFPLLPSAIFAIVLIFTTFLLGAIAVRVMGETGIEPVSGTSFIVLLMLLLIFLNLDVGLDKEESVLIALVGTTVFGSAISMSGTVVGDYKNSLYIGNRPYHISKGNIMGVIPGAILGAAVAIFLSKLLADGTIDLLAPQANAFAYFTTILAEGQG
;
A
#
# COMPACT_ATOMS: atom_id res chain seq x y z
N ASN A 1 -31.97 19.61 -7.39
CA ASN A 1 -31.64 19.64 -5.96
C ASN A 1 -30.22 19.14 -5.78
N PRO A 2 -29.24 19.96 -5.30
CA PRO A 2 -27.84 19.54 -5.16
C PRO A 2 -27.65 18.36 -4.20
N PHE A 3 -28.63 18.08 -3.35
CA PHE A 3 -28.60 16.96 -2.41
C PHE A 3 -29.21 15.66 -2.96
N SER A 4 -29.73 15.67 -4.20
CA SER A 4 -30.40 14.47 -4.77
C SER A 4 -29.45 13.30 -4.99
N TYR A 5 -28.14 13.55 -5.06
CA TYR A 5 -27.13 12.53 -5.32
C TYR A 5 -26.17 12.32 -4.14
N THR A 6 -26.52 12.83 -2.96
CA THR A 6 -25.77 12.51 -1.74
C THR A 6 -26.11 11.11 -1.27
N PHE A 7 -25.09 10.38 -0.82
CA PHE A 7 -25.28 9.10 -0.18
C PHE A 7 -24.92 9.22 1.30
N LEU A 8 -25.87 8.93 2.17
CA LEU A 8 -25.67 8.88 3.60
C LEU A 8 -25.79 7.43 4.07
N GLY A 9 -24.67 6.87 4.48
CA GLY A 9 -24.62 5.51 5.03
C GLY A 9 -23.53 5.40 6.08
N ILE A 10 -23.71 4.48 7.00
CA ILE A 10 -22.68 4.13 8.01
C ILE A 10 -22.39 2.65 7.83
N GLU A 11 -21.14 2.33 7.58
CA GLU A 11 -20.70 0.94 7.55
C GLU A 11 -20.50 0.44 8.98
N LEU A 12 -21.28 -0.57 9.36
CA LEU A 12 -21.24 -1.17 10.70
C LEU A 12 -20.28 -2.37 10.73
N SER A 13 -19.04 -2.17 10.26
CA SER A 13 -17.98 -3.17 10.39
C SER A 13 -17.38 -3.12 11.79
N PRO A 14 -17.35 -4.25 12.54
CA PRO A 14 -16.72 -4.29 13.86
C PRO A 14 -15.25 -3.86 13.82
N THR A 15 -14.54 -4.18 12.74
CA THR A 15 -13.14 -3.81 12.54
C THR A 15 -12.97 -2.29 12.41
N LEU A 16 -13.81 -1.63 11.61
CA LEU A 16 -13.75 -0.18 11.45
C LEU A 16 -14.16 0.56 12.72
N LEU A 17 -15.14 0.04 13.45
CA LEU A 17 -15.52 0.58 14.77
C LEU A 17 -14.36 0.48 15.76
N ALA A 18 -13.67 -0.66 15.81
CA ALA A 18 -12.50 -0.84 16.68
C ALA A 18 -11.35 0.12 16.32
N ILE A 19 -11.07 0.31 15.03
CA ILE A 19 -10.07 1.28 14.55
C ILE A 19 -10.46 2.70 15.00
N GLY A 20 -11.72 3.09 14.80
CA GLY A 20 -12.22 4.40 15.21
C GLY A 20 -12.12 4.64 16.72
N TRP A 21 -12.27 3.59 17.52
CA TRP A 21 -12.13 3.67 18.99
C TRP A 21 -10.69 3.97 19.44
N VAL A 22 -9.70 3.42 18.75
CA VAL A 22 -8.27 3.59 19.09
C VAL A 22 -7.70 4.88 18.49
N MET A 23 -8.36 5.44 17.49
CA MET A 23 -7.88 6.60 16.74
C MET A 23 -7.94 7.89 17.57
N LYS A 24 -6.92 8.75 17.42
CA LYS A 24 -6.94 10.10 18.03
C LYS A 24 -8.08 10.92 17.44
N ILE A 25 -8.79 11.68 18.27
CA ILE A 25 -9.96 12.49 17.87
C ILE A 25 -9.67 13.43 16.68
N ARG A 26 -8.47 14.01 16.59
CA ARG A 26 -8.07 14.87 15.46
C ARG A 26 -8.03 14.10 14.14
N VAL A 27 -7.53 12.88 14.17
CA VAL A 27 -7.45 12.02 12.99
C VAL A 27 -8.84 11.54 12.59
N ALA A 28 -9.64 11.09 13.57
CA ALA A 28 -11.03 10.72 13.33
C ALA A 28 -11.83 11.87 12.70
N PHE A 29 -11.64 13.09 13.17
CA PHE A 29 -12.26 14.28 12.59
C PHE A 29 -11.86 14.50 11.14
N LEU A 30 -10.56 14.39 10.79
CA LEU A 30 -10.07 14.56 9.41
C LEU A 30 -10.60 13.46 8.48
N VAL A 31 -10.67 12.21 8.96
CA VAL A 31 -11.25 11.09 8.18
C VAL A 31 -12.73 11.35 7.89
N ASN A 32 -13.51 11.76 8.91
CA ASN A 32 -14.91 12.10 8.72
C ASN A 32 -15.10 13.31 7.80
N LEU A 33 -14.24 14.33 7.93
CA LEU A 33 -14.27 15.48 7.02
C LEU A 33 -14.02 15.06 5.56
N GLY A 34 -13.04 14.16 5.33
CA GLY A 34 -12.79 13.60 4.00
C GLY A 34 -14.02 12.85 3.45
N SER A 35 -14.68 12.05 4.28
CA SER A 35 -15.92 11.34 3.90
C SER A 35 -17.05 12.32 3.56
N ILE A 36 -17.24 13.37 4.35
CA ILE A 36 -18.25 14.41 4.07
C ILE A 36 -17.93 15.12 2.74
N VAL A 37 -16.68 15.52 2.53
CA VAL A 37 -16.28 16.15 1.26
C VAL A 37 -16.53 15.22 0.07
N ALA A 38 -16.18 13.95 0.19
CA ALA A 38 -16.37 12.98 -0.88
C ALA A 38 -17.85 12.77 -1.22
N TRP A 39 -18.68 12.42 -0.22
CA TRP A 39 -20.04 11.96 -0.44
C TRP A 39 -21.08 13.08 -0.54
N PHE A 40 -20.85 14.23 0.10
CA PHE A 40 -21.80 15.37 0.06
C PHE A 40 -21.45 16.43 -0.99
N PHE A 41 -20.18 16.50 -1.40
CA PHE A 41 -19.75 17.52 -2.35
C PHE A 41 -19.24 16.91 -3.66
N LEU A 42 -18.22 16.04 -3.62
CA LEU A 42 -17.59 15.56 -4.86
C LEU A 42 -18.49 14.61 -5.65
N VAL A 43 -19.10 13.63 -5.00
CA VAL A 43 -19.99 12.67 -5.69
C VAL A 43 -21.17 13.40 -6.36
N PRO A 44 -21.94 14.26 -5.66
CA PRO A 44 -23.00 15.03 -6.32
C PRO A 44 -22.49 15.93 -7.46
N LEU A 45 -21.32 16.55 -7.27
CA LEU A 45 -20.73 17.40 -8.31
C LEU A 45 -20.43 16.62 -9.59
N VAL A 46 -19.82 15.44 -9.46
CA VAL A 46 -19.51 14.55 -10.59
C VAL A 46 -20.77 14.13 -11.33
N VAL A 47 -21.84 13.80 -10.61
CA VAL A 47 -23.10 13.38 -11.20
C VAL A 47 -23.85 14.57 -11.87
N ILE A 48 -23.87 15.73 -11.21
CA ILE A 48 -24.54 16.94 -11.75
C ILE A 48 -23.84 17.46 -13.01
N GLN A 49 -22.50 17.36 -13.05
CA GLN A 49 -21.72 17.76 -14.22
C GLN A 49 -21.66 16.70 -15.32
N ASP A 50 -22.30 15.56 -15.10
CA ASP A 50 -22.32 14.41 -16.02
C ASP A 50 -20.90 14.03 -16.51
N VAL A 51 -19.97 13.93 -15.58
CA VAL A 51 -18.56 13.66 -15.91
C VAL A 51 -18.45 12.31 -16.63
N PRO A 52 -17.86 12.27 -17.85
CA PRO A 52 -17.70 11.02 -18.56
C PRO A 52 -16.77 10.06 -17.84
N VAL A 53 -17.18 8.79 -17.76
CA VAL A 53 -16.40 7.71 -17.14
C VAL A 53 -16.09 6.65 -18.18
N TYR A 54 -14.90 6.07 -18.10
CA TYR A 54 -14.52 4.99 -19.00
C TYR A 54 -15.25 3.69 -18.64
N ASP A 55 -15.89 3.09 -19.65
CA ASP A 55 -16.51 1.77 -19.52
C ASP A 55 -15.67 0.72 -20.26
N PRO A 56 -15.01 -0.20 -19.54
CA PRO A 56 -14.20 -1.24 -20.16
C PRO A 56 -14.99 -2.17 -21.09
N SER A 57 -16.29 -2.36 -20.81
CA SER A 57 -17.15 -3.24 -21.62
C SER A 57 -17.48 -2.65 -23.00
N LEU A 58 -17.52 -1.32 -23.08
CA LEU A 58 -17.80 -0.60 -24.32
C LEU A 58 -16.52 -0.04 -24.98
N GLY A 59 -15.38 -0.09 -24.29
CA GLY A 59 -14.11 0.47 -24.76
C GLY A 59 -14.15 1.98 -24.99
N SER A 60 -15.08 2.71 -24.36
CA SER A 60 -15.33 4.14 -24.59
C SER A 60 -15.74 4.88 -23.34
N TYR A 61 -15.62 6.22 -23.39
CA TYR A 61 -16.14 7.09 -22.34
C TYR A 61 -17.65 7.25 -22.51
N VAL A 62 -18.39 6.99 -21.44
CA VAL A 62 -19.85 7.13 -21.38
C VAL A 62 -20.25 8.10 -20.29
N SER A 63 -21.41 8.73 -20.45
CA SER A 63 -22.01 9.59 -19.44
C SER A 63 -22.27 8.80 -18.16
N ILE A 64 -21.95 9.38 -16.99
CA ILE A 64 -22.18 8.72 -15.70
C ILE A 64 -23.67 8.48 -15.45
N THR A 65 -24.54 9.29 -16.03
CA THR A 65 -25.99 9.16 -15.90
C THR A 65 -26.54 7.89 -16.53
N GLN A 66 -25.80 7.26 -17.45
CA GLN A 66 -26.19 5.96 -18.03
C GLN A 66 -26.20 4.81 -17.00
N TYR A 67 -25.47 4.96 -15.90
CA TYR A 67 -25.49 4.01 -14.79
C TYR A 67 -26.65 4.24 -13.80
N SER A 68 -27.56 5.15 -14.15
CA SER A 68 -28.79 5.39 -13.37
C SER A 68 -29.72 4.18 -13.46
N ASP A 69 -30.11 3.66 -12.32
CA ASP A 69 -31.17 2.64 -12.23
C ASP A 69 -32.52 3.34 -12.03
N PRO A 70 -33.40 3.36 -13.05
CA PRO A 70 -34.70 4.02 -12.95
C PRO A 70 -35.61 3.42 -11.86
N SER A 71 -35.35 2.18 -11.43
CA SER A 71 -36.14 1.49 -10.42
C SER A 71 -35.82 1.91 -8.99
N SER A 72 -34.69 2.55 -8.75
CA SER A 72 -34.21 2.91 -7.42
C SER A 72 -34.72 4.24 -6.85
N GLY A 73 -35.55 4.96 -7.57
CA GLY A 73 -36.17 6.22 -7.13
C GLY A 73 -35.17 7.35 -6.86
N ILE A 74 -35.37 8.11 -5.79
CA ILE A 74 -34.50 9.25 -5.42
C ILE A 74 -33.10 8.80 -4.95
N PHE A 75 -33.01 7.60 -4.40
CA PHE A 75 -31.76 6.98 -4.00
C PHE A 75 -31.28 6.02 -5.08
N ASN A 76 -30.34 6.45 -5.91
CA ASN A 76 -29.73 5.61 -6.92
C ASN A 76 -28.26 5.28 -6.50
N PRO A 77 -28.04 4.25 -5.66
CA PRO A 77 -26.73 3.95 -5.15
C PRO A 77 -25.74 3.58 -6.25
N THR A 78 -26.22 3.05 -7.37
CA THR A 78 -25.38 2.63 -8.49
C THR A 78 -24.62 3.79 -9.11
N ILE A 79 -25.32 4.89 -9.43
CA ILE A 79 -24.68 6.07 -10.03
C ILE A 79 -23.71 6.74 -9.05
N GLN A 80 -24.07 6.80 -7.76
CA GLN A 80 -23.23 7.40 -6.71
C GLN A 80 -21.97 6.57 -6.49
N TRP A 81 -22.10 5.25 -6.43
CA TRP A 81 -20.96 4.34 -6.33
C TRP A 81 -20.06 4.41 -7.55
N LYS A 82 -20.62 4.52 -8.76
CA LYS A 82 -19.84 4.68 -9.98
C LYS A 82 -19.09 6.02 -9.99
N ALA A 83 -19.74 7.11 -9.59
CA ALA A 83 -19.10 8.42 -9.43
C ALA A 83 -17.96 8.38 -8.43
N PHE A 84 -18.19 7.73 -7.29
CA PHE A 84 -17.16 7.55 -6.27
C PHE A 84 -15.99 6.72 -6.79
N SER A 85 -16.23 5.52 -7.31
CA SER A 85 -15.19 4.58 -7.70
C SER A 85 -14.35 5.05 -8.90
N SER A 86 -14.96 5.71 -9.88
CA SER A 86 -14.28 6.10 -11.11
C SER A 86 -13.62 7.48 -11.04
N VAL A 87 -14.20 8.42 -10.29
CA VAL A 87 -13.71 9.82 -10.27
C VAL A 87 -13.21 10.25 -8.90
N VAL A 88 -14.09 10.24 -7.89
CA VAL A 88 -13.76 10.80 -6.56
C VAL A 88 -12.61 10.03 -5.90
N ARG A 89 -12.61 8.73 -6.04
CA ARG A 89 -11.53 7.87 -5.53
C ARG A 89 -10.19 8.16 -6.21
N THR A 90 -10.18 8.42 -7.50
CA THR A 90 -8.97 8.82 -8.23
C THR A 90 -8.40 10.14 -7.71
N ILE A 91 -9.28 11.11 -7.43
CA ILE A 91 -8.90 12.38 -6.77
C ILE A 91 -8.31 12.11 -5.39
N ALA A 92 -8.94 11.23 -4.59
CA ALA A 92 -8.46 10.86 -3.27
C ALA A 92 -7.08 10.17 -3.32
N ILE A 93 -6.84 9.29 -4.30
CA ILE A 93 -5.54 8.66 -4.54
C ILE A 93 -4.49 9.74 -4.87
N GLY A 94 -4.81 10.69 -5.74
CA GLY A 94 -3.94 11.83 -6.03
C GLY A 94 -3.60 12.67 -4.79
N ALA A 95 -4.57 12.89 -3.91
CA ALA A 95 -4.35 13.58 -2.64
C ALA A 95 -3.43 12.80 -1.68
N ILE A 96 -3.58 11.47 -1.62
CA ILE A 96 -2.69 10.59 -0.85
C ILE A 96 -1.26 10.66 -1.40
N LEU A 97 -1.10 10.63 -2.74
CA LEU A 97 0.19 10.78 -3.40
C LEU A 97 0.85 12.11 -3.06
N GLY A 98 0.12 13.20 -3.23
CA GLY A 98 0.63 14.55 -2.93
C GLY A 98 1.00 14.70 -1.45
N GLY A 99 0.15 14.23 -0.55
CA GLY A 99 0.40 14.22 0.89
C GLY A 99 1.60 13.35 1.27
N GLY A 100 1.73 12.17 0.65
CA GLY A 100 2.86 11.25 0.83
C GLY A 100 4.19 11.89 0.38
N MET A 101 4.22 12.48 -0.82
CA MET A 101 5.40 13.17 -1.33
C MET A 101 5.80 14.36 -0.45
N PHE A 102 4.82 15.17 -0.02
CA PHE A 102 5.09 16.26 0.90
C PHE A 102 5.62 15.77 2.25
N GLY A 103 5.07 14.66 2.76
CA GLY A 103 5.57 13.97 3.95
C GLY A 103 7.01 13.50 3.80
N LEU A 104 7.38 12.93 2.65
CA LEU A 104 8.75 12.52 2.31
C LEU A 104 9.72 13.70 2.38
N ILE A 105 9.39 14.80 1.72
CA ILE A 105 10.23 16.01 1.71
C ILE A 105 10.44 16.53 3.13
N LYS A 106 9.36 16.58 3.92
CA LYS A 106 9.43 17.02 5.32
C LYS A 106 10.27 16.10 6.21
N MET A 107 10.35 14.81 5.87
CA MET A 107 11.12 13.81 6.62
C MET A 107 12.56 13.65 6.11
N ALA A 108 12.96 14.34 5.05
CA ALA A 108 14.32 14.26 4.50
C ALA A 108 15.43 14.43 5.57
N PRO A 109 15.34 15.36 6.54
CA PRO A 109 16.34 15.46 7.61
C PRO A 109 16.43 14.19 8.49
N THR A 110 15.29 13.53 8.70
CA THR A 110 15.23 12.28 9.49
C THR A 110 15.94 11.14 8.75
N PHE A 111 15.81 11.06 7.41
CA PHE A 111 16.54 10.08 6.63
C PHE A 111 18.06 10.27 6.73
N ILE A 112 18.52 11.53 6.65
CA ILE A 112 19.94 11.84 6.79
C ILE A 112 20.47 11.39 8.15
N SER A 113 19.71 11.60 9.24
CA SER A 113 20.10 11.14 10.58
C SER A 113 20.14 9.61 10.69
N ILE A 114 19.18 8.90 10.07
CA ILE A 114 19.17 7.42 10.06
C ILE A 114 20.38 6.87 9.32
N PHE A 115 20.75 7.45 8.17
CA PHE A 115 21.98 7.05 7.48
C PHE A 115 23.24 7.32 8.32
N GLY A 116 23.27 8.43 9.06
CA GLY A 116 24.31 8.72 10.03
C GLY A 116 24.38 7.69 11.15
N ASP A 117 23.23 7.30 11.72
CA ASP A 117 23.13 6.29 12.77
C ASP A 117 23.59 4.91 12.29
N ILE A 118 23.22 4.51 11.07
CA ILE A 118 23.69 3.25 10.47
C ILE A 118 25.22 3.32 10.24
N SER A 119 25.73 4.44 9.72
CA SER A 119 27.17 4.62 9.52
C SER A 119 27.94 4.54 10.82
N SER A 120 27.45 5.17 11.90
CA SER A 120 28.09 5.13 13.23
C SER A 120 28.02 3.74 13.86
N ALA A 121 27.01 2.94 13.56
CA ALA A 121 26.95 1.54 13.98
C ALA A 121 28.05 0.68 13.33
N PHE A 122 28.42 0.99 12.06
CA PHE A 122 29.54 0.32 11.40
C PHE A 122 30.92 0.76 11.92
N THR A 123 31.04 1.98 12.41
CA THR A 123 32.28 2.51 12.98
C THR A 123 32.51 2.09 14.45
N GLY A 124 31.53 1.38 15.06
CA GLY A 124 31.63 0.91 16.45
C GLY A 124 31.42 1.99 17.50
N GLU A 125 30.98 3.18 17.11
CA GLU A 125 30.75 4.31 18.03
C GLU A 125 29.48 4.14 18.89
N ARG A 126 28.52 3.32 18.44
CA ARG A 126 27.40 2.86 19.26
C ARG A 126 27.64 1.40 19.63
N GLY A 127 28.01 1.15 20.88
CA GLY A 127 28.05 -0.19 21.43
C GLY A 127 26.64 -0.80 21.44
N ASP A 128 26.45 -1.92 20.75
CA ASP A 128 25.27 -2.75 20.92
C ASP A 128 25.15 -3.08 22.42
N GLU A 129 24.00 -2.80 23.06
CA GLU A 129 23.79 -3.08 24.48
C GLU A 129 23.73 -4.60 24.72
N PHE A 130 24.92 -5.21 24.82
CA PHE A 130 25.03 -6.58 25.28
C PHE A 130 25.08 -6.60 26.79
N ILE A 131 24.07 -7.16 27.43
CA ILE A 131 23.99 -7.30 28.89
C ILE A 131 24.57 -8.62 29.25
N GLU A 132 25.65 -8.59 30.04
CA GLU A 132 26.34 -9.80 30.53
C GLU A 132 25.35 -10.76 31.22
N ASN A 133 25.41 -12.05 30.89
CA ASN A 133 24.48 -13.11 31.30
C ASN A 133 23.01 -12.96 30.85
N LYS A 134 22.66 -11.92 30.09
CA LYS A 134 21.30 -11.70 29.62
C LYS A 134 21.17 -11.57 28.07
N GLY A 135 22.31 -11.44 27.37
CA GLY A 135 22.35 -11.28 25.93
C GLY A 135 21.96 -9.85 25.44
N TRP A 136 21.64 -9.75 24.18
CA TRP A 136 21.28 -8.48 23.54
C TRP A 136 19.96 -7.90 24.08
N TYR A 137 19.93 -6.59 24.29
CA TYR A 137 18.70 -5.86 24.60
C TYR A 137 17.89 -5.59 23.34
N GLU A 138 18.53 -5.07 22.30
CA GLU A 138 17.96 -4.84 20.98
C GLU A 138 18.67 -5.72 19.94
N TRP A 139 18.09 -5.84 18.75
CA TRP A 139 18.77 -6.54 17.66
C TRP A 139 19.93 -5.69 17.15
N PRO A 140 21.16 -6.27 17.00
CA PRO A 140 22.32 -5.50 16.57
C PRO A 140 22.09 -4.81 15.23
N LEU A 141 22.31 -3.49 15.19
CA LEU A 141 22.13 -2.67 13.97
C LEU A 141 23.05 -3.11 12.84
N THR A 142 24.22 -3.67 13.17
CA THR A 142 25.19 -4.23 12.20
C THR A 142 24.61 -5.38 11.36
N HIS A 143 23.55 -6.03 11.82
CA HIS A 143 22.89 -7.10 11.06
C HIS A 143 21.92 -6.55 9.99
N ILE A 144 21.45 -5.29 10.08
CA ILE A 144 20.50 -4.71 9.11
C ILE A 144 21.02 -4.78 7.67
N PRO A 145 22.26 -4.31 7.37
CA PRO A 145 22.78 -4.40 6.00
C PRO A 145 22.94 -5.85 5.53
N VAL A 146 23.28 -6.77 6.43
CA VAL A 146 23.38 -8.21 6.08
C VAL A 146 22.02 -8.73 5.63
N PHE A 147 20.94 -8.41 6.37
CA PHE A 147 19.58 -8.78 5.97
C PHE A 147 19.15 -8.08 4.67
N MET A 148 19.54 -6.82 4.44
CA MET A 148 19.28 -6.12 3.18
C MET A 148 19.93 -6.84 2.00
N VAL A 149 21.19 -7.27 2.13
CA VAL A 149 21.91 -8.03 1.10
C VAL A 149 21.26 -9.40 0.87
N ILE A 150 20.91 -10.11 1.93
CA ILE A 150 20.19 -11.40 1.82
C ILE A 150 18.86 -11.20 1.09
N SER A 151 18.08 -10.17 1.47
CA SER A 151 16.80 -9.87 0.84
C SER A 151 16.96 -9.49 -0.63
N PHE A 152 18.02 -8.75 -0.98
CA PHE A 152 18.35 -8.40 -2.36
C PHE A 152 18.54 -9.65 -3.22
N PHE A 153 19.42 -10.56 -2.80
CA PHE A 153 19.66 -11.79 -3.55
C PHE A 153 18.46 -12.73 -3.55
N ALA A 154 17.72 -12.81 -2.45
CA ALA A 154 16.50 -13.61 -2.39
C ALA A 154 15.43 -13.10 -3.38
N MET A 155 15.24 -11.77 -3.50
CA MET A 155 14.33 -11.20 -4.49
C MET A 155 14.78 -11.52 -5.92
N ILE A 156 16.06 -11.31 -6.24
CA ILE A 156 16.58 -11.64 -7.58
C ILE A 156 16.35 -13.13 -7.89
N LEU A 157 16.70 -14.01 -6.96
CA LEU A 157 16.51 -15.46 -7.15
C LEU A 157 15.05 -15.82 -7.37
N THR A 158 14.14 -15.25 -6.57
CA THR A 158 12.70 -15.50 -6.70
C THR A 158 12.18 -15.09 -8.09
N PHE A 159 12.61 -13.94 -8.60
CA PHE A 159 12.17 -13.45 -9.90
C PHE A 159 12.79 -14.25 -11.06
N ILE A 160 14.06 -14.67 -10.96
CA ILE A 160 14.69 -15.55 -11.94
C ILE A 160 13.96 -16.90 -11.99
N VAL A 161 13.63 -17.49 -10.84
CA VAL A 161 12.84 -18.73 -10.77
C VAL A 161 11.43 -18.52 -11.32
N GLY A 162 10.86 -17.31 -11.19
CA GLY A 162 9.60 -16.90 -11.81
C GLY A 162 9.66 -16.69 -13.33
N GLY A 163 10.85 -16.82 -13.95
CA GLY A 163 11.05 -16.70 -15.39
C GLY A 163 11.52 -15.34 -15.88
N PHE A 164 11.73 -14.37 -15.00
CA PHE A 164 12.21 -13.03 -15.38
C PHE A 164 13.72 -13.00 -15.61
N PRO A 165 14.22 -12.21 -16.59
CA PRO A 165 15.65 -12.03 -16.81
C PRO A 165 16.37 -11.40 -15.59
N LEU A 166 17.71 -11.60 -15.53
CA LEU A 166 18.53 -11.12 -14.42
C LEU A 166 18.49 -9.59 -14.27
N LEU A 167 18.57 -8.85 -15.37
CA LEU A 167 18.66 -7.38 -15.33
C LEU A 167 17.38 -6.73 -14.75
N PRO A 168 16.17 -7.04 -15.23
CA PRO A 168 14.94 -6.53 -14.61
C PRO A 168 14.80 -6.96 -13.15
N SER A 169 15.16 -8.19 -12.80
CA SER A 169 15.11 -8.69 -11.43
C SER A 169 16.04 -7.91 -10.48
N ALA A 170 17.23 -7.54 -10.95
CA ALA A 170 18.17 -6.74 -10.18
C ALA A 170 17.68 -5.29 -10.00
N ILE A 171 17.19 -4.65 -11.05
CA ILE A 171 16.59 -3.30 -10.99
C ILE A 171 15.41 -3.30 -10.01
N PHE A 172 14.54 -4.27 -10.13
CA PHE A 172 13.41 -4.49 -9.23
C PHE A 172 13.86 -4.56 -7.77
N ALA A 173 14.83 -5.42 -7.45
CA ALA A 173 15.31 -5.60 -6.08
C ALA A 173 15.90 -4.31 -5.50
N ILE A 174 16.68 -3.55 -6.29
CA ILE A 174 17.22 -2.24 -5.87
C ILE A 174 16.09 -1.26 -5.56
N VAL A 175 15.14 -1.11 -6.49
CA VAL A 175 14.01 -0.18 -6.34
C VAL A 175 13.18 -0.56 -5.12
N LEU A 176 12.89 -1.83 -4.90
CA LEU A 176 12.10 -2.26 -3.75
C LEU A 176 12.79 -2.05 -2.43
N ILE A 177 14.07 -2.37 -2.29
CA ILE A 177 14.80 -2.14 -1.03
C ILE A 177 14.81 -0.65 -0.71
N PHE A 178 15.13 0.19 -1.70
CA PHE A 178 15.21 1.62 -1.51
C PHE A 178 13.85 2.23 -1.14
N THR A 179 12.80 1.88 -1.88
CA THR A 179 11.45 2.40 -1.62
C THR A 179 10.87 1.87 -0.32
N THR A 180 11.09 0.59 0.02
CA THR A 180 10.64 0.01 1.29
C THR A 180 11.29 0.71 2.47
N PHE A 181 12.57 1.02 2.39
CA PHE A 181 13.27 1.77 3.44
C PHE A 181 12.70 3.18 3.60
N LEU A 182 12.61 3.93 2.50
CA LEU A 182 12.11 5.31 2.53
C LEU A 182 10.64 5.41 2.93
N LEU A 183 9.77 4.69 2.23
CA LEU A 183 8.33 4.77 2.45
C LEU A 183 7.91 4.02 3.72
N GLY A 184 8.70 3.04 4.17
CA GLY A 184 8.51 2.34 5.43
C GLY A 184 8.61 3.27 6.63
N ALA A 185 9.59 4.16 6.65
CA ALA A 185 9.71 5.16 7.73
C ALA A 185 8.49 6.09 7.80
N ILE A 186 7.92 6.45 6.64
CA ILE A 186 6.67 7.23 6.59
C ILE A 186 5.49 6.41 7.09
N ALA A 187 5.38 5.16 6.62
CA ALA A 187 4.28 4.28 6.99
C ALA A 187 4.23 4.05 8.50
N VAL A 188 5.39 3.79 9.12
CA VAL A 188 5.53 3.64 10.57
C VAL A 188 5.08 4.89 11.32
N ARG A 189 5.48 6.08 10.86
CA ARG A 189 5.06 7.33 11.47
C ARG A 189 3.57 7.57 11.33
N VAL A 190 3.02 7.39 10.14
CA VAL A 190 1.59 7.57 9.88
C VAL A 190 0.78 6.59 10.73
N MET A 191 1.18 5.32 10.79
CA MET A 191 0.55 4.32 11.65
C MET A 191 0.60 4.74 13.14
N GLY A 192 1.75 5.24 13.60
CA GLY A 192 1.88 5.72 14.99
C GLY A 192 0.99 6.91 15.33
N GLU A 193 0.66 7.76 14.34
CA GLU A 193 -0.22 8.91 14.50
C GLU A 193 -1.70 8.58 14.31
N THR A 194 -2.02 7.71 13.35
CA THR A 194 -3.39 7.45 12.87
C THR A 194 -3.96 6.11 13.32
N GLY A 195 -3.11 5.13 13.62
CA GLY A 195 -3.51 3.74 13.84
C GLY A 195 -3.78 2.96 12.54
N ILE A 196 -3.52 3.57 11.37
CA ILE A 196 -3.76 2.96 10.05
C ILE A 196 -2.48 3.02 9.23
N GLU A 197 -2.13 1.89 8.61
CA GLU A 197 -1.00 1.80 7.69
C GLU A 197 -1.39 2.37 6.32
N PRO A 198 -0.62 3.30 5.73
CA PRO A 198 -0.93 3.92 4.44
C PRO A 198 -0.50 3.03 3.25
N VAL A 199 -0.77 1.72 3.32
CA VAL A 199 -0.31 0.72 2.33
C VAL A 199 -0.79 1.06 0.93
N SER A 200 -2.07 1.42 0.77
CA SER A 200 -2.66 1.68 -0.55
C SER A 200 -2.00 2.85 -1.28
N GLY A 201 -1.76 3.96 -0.56
CA GLY A 201 -1.16 5.16 -1.14
C GLY A 201 0.32 4.95 -1.49
N THR A 202 1.08 4.36 -0.57
CA THR A 202 2.51 4.10 -0.79
C THR A 202 2.73 3.04 -1.87
N SER A 203 1.91 1.99 -1.92
CA SER A 203 1.95 0.97 -2.97
C SER A 203 1.62 1.56 -4.34
N PHE A 204 0.70 2.52 -4.42
CA PHE A 204 0.41 3.19 -5.68
C PHE A 204 1.60 4.01 -6.21
N ILE A 205 2.34 4.70 -5.32
CA ILE A 205 3.58 5.41 -5.69
C ILE A 205 4.58 4.43 -6.29
N VAL A 206 4.79 3.28 -5.64
CA VAL A 206 5.74 2.27 -6.11
C VAL A 206 5.27 1.64 -7.42
N LEU A 207 3.97 1.38 -7.59
CA LEU A 207 3.41 0.90 -8.84
C LEU A 207 3.73 1.84 -10.00
N LEU A 208 3.43 3.14 -9.84
CA LEU A 208 3.73 4.14 -10.86
C LEU A 208 5.22 4.20 -11.17
N MET A 209 6.06 4.17 -10.15
CA MET A 209 7.51 4.21 -10.33
C MET A 209 8.03 2.98 -11.09
N LEU A 210 7.58 1.77 -10.73
CA LEU A 210 7.96 0.54 -11.41
C LEU A 210 7.45 0.51 -12.85
N LEU A 211 6.21 0.93 -13.11
CA LEU A 211 5.67 1.06 -14.47
C LEU A 211 6.48 2.03 -15.30
N LEU A 212 6.80 3.22 -14.77
CA LEU A 212 7.63 4.20 -15.47
C LEU A 212 9.03 3.65 -15.79
N ILE A 213 9.61 2.88 -14.89
CA ILE A 213 10.91 2.25 -15.11
C ILE A 213 10.80 1.17 -16.20
N PHE A 214 9.93 0.18 -16.03
CA PHE A 214 9.91 -0.99 -16.89
C PHE A 214 9.25 -0.77 -18.25
N LEU A 215 8.36 0.22 -18.39
CA LEU A 215 7.79 0.57 -19.70
C LEU A 215 8.71 1.47 -20.53
N ASN A 216 9.64 2.20 -19.91
CA ASN A 216 10.53 3.12 -20.63
C ASN A 216 11.98 2.61 -20.79
N LEU A 217 12.41 1.69 -19.93
CA LEU A 217 13.73 1.07 -20.04
C LEU A 217 13.64 -0.19 -20.89
N ASP A 218 14.45 -0.26 -21.93
CA ASP A 218 14.62 -1.49 -22.70
C ASP A 218 15.49 -2.49 -21.92
N VAL A 219 14.82 -3.28 -21.09
CA VAL A 219 15.45 -4.27 -20.21
C VAL A 219 15.19 -5.72 -20.68
N GLY A 220 14.70 -5.87 -21.90
CA GLY A 220 14.40 -7.17 -22.48
C GLY A 220 13.10 -7.79 -21.97
N LEU A 221 12.15 -6.98 -21.49
CA LEU A 221 10.80 -7.37 -21.15
C LEU A 221 9.83 -6.86 -22.21
N ASP A 222 8.81 -7.64 -22.51
CA ASP A 222 7.68 -7.15 -23.27
C ASP A 222 6.75 -6.28 -22.38
N LYS A 223 5.72 -5.73 -22.99
CA LYS A 223 4.79 -4.81 -22.30
C LYS A 223 3.99 -5.52 -21.21
N GLU A 224 3.57 -6.75 -21.45
CA GLU A 224 2.80 -7.54 -20.49
C GLU A 224 3.67 -7.96 -19.30
N GLU A 225 4.89 -8.40 -19.58
CA GLU A 225 5.88 -8.75 -18.56
C GLU A 225 6.26 -7.54 -17.71
N SER A 226 6.40 -6.35 -18.32
CA SER A 226 6.68 -5.09 -17.62
C SER A 226 5.56 -4.71 -16.66
N VAL A 227 4.31 -4.86 -17.05
CA VAL A 227 3.15 -4.65 -16.20
C VAL A 227 3.09 -5.69 -15.08
N LEU A 228 3.35 -6.96 -15.40
CA LEU A 228 3.32 -8.05 -14.44
C LEU A 228 4.37 -7.86 -13.34
N ILE A 229 5.62 -7.56 -13.70
CA ILE A 229 6.70 -7.32 -12.72
C ILE A 229 6.39 -6.10 -11.83
N ALA A 230 5.79 -5.05 -12.39
CA ALA A 230 5.38 -3.88 -11.61
C ALA A 230 4.25 -4.19 -10.61
N LEU A 231 3.24 -4.98 -11.01
CA LEU A 231 2.15 -5.40 -10.12
C LEU A 231 2.64 -6.33 -9.02
N VAL A 232 3.45 -7.33 -9.35
CA VAL A 232 4.04 -8.24 -8.36
C VAL A 232 4.93 -7.47 -7.39
N GLY A 233 5.74 -6.54 -7.92
CA GLY A 233 6.58 -5.67 -7.09
C GLY A 233 5.79 -4.82 -6.12
N THR A 234 4.70 -4.26 -6.57
CA THR A 234 3.80 -3.48 -5.73
C THR A 234 3.20 -4.32 -4.61
N THR A 235 2.88 -5.57 -4.88
CA THR A 235 2.37 -6.51 -3.86
C THR A 235 3.44 -6.86 -2.83
N VAL A 236 4.67 -7.13 -3.26
CA VAL A 236 5.82 -7.38 -2.37
C VAL A 236 6.09 -6.16 -1.49
N PHE A 237 6.12 -4.97 -2.09
CA PHE A 237 6.28 -3.71 -1.37
C PHE A 237 5.15 -3.50 -0.34
N GLY A 238 3.89 -3.67 -0.73
CA GLY A 238 2.74 -3.52 0.16
C GLY A 238 2.80 -4.42 1.38
N SER A 239 3.23 -5.67 1.18
CA SER A 239 3.45 -6.62 2.27
C SER A 239 4.57 -6.17 3.21
N ALA A 240 5.68 -5.66 2.68
CA ALA A 240 6.80 -5.17 3.47
C ALA A 240 6.42 -3.93 4.30
N ILE A 241 5.65 -3.00 3.72
CA ILE A 241 5.16 -1.80 4.41
C ILE A 241 4.19 -2.17 5.54
N SER A 242 3.23 -3.05 5.29
CA SER A 242 2.31 -3.52 6.32
C SER A 242 3.06 -4.21 7.47
N MET A 243 4.04 -5.05 7.14
CA MET A 243 4.88 -5.67 8.17
C MET A 243 5.65 -4.63 8.99
N SER A 244 6.16 -3.57 8.38
CA SER A 244 6.95 -2.56 9.09
C SER A 244 6.15 -1.84 10.17
N GLY A 245 4.92 -1.49 9.90
CA GLY A 245 4.00 -0.90 10.87
C GLY A 245 3.66 -1.85 12.02
N THR A 246 3.31 -3.09 11.69
CA THR A 246 2.97 -4.13 12.66
C THR A 246 4.14 -4.40 13.62
N VAL A 247 5.36 -4.54 13.12
CA VAL A 247 6.57 -4.78 13.93
C VAL A 247 6.83 -3.66 14.93
N VAL A 248 6.63 -2.39 14.54
CA VAL A 248 6.79 -1.26 15.47
C VAL A 248 5.71 -1.29 16.56
N GLY A 249 4.47 -1.68 16.20
CA GLY A 249 3.41 -1.92 17.19
C GLY A 249 3.79 -3.00 18.21
N ASP A 250 4.35 -4.10 17.74
CA ASP A 250 4.83 -5.21 18.56
C ASP A 250 5.93 -4.77 19.53
N TYR A 251 6.90 -3.97 19.07
CA TYR A 251 7.92 -3.40 19.93
C TYR A 251 7.32 -2.53 21.02
N LYS A 252 6.38 -1.68 20.70
CA LYS A 252 5.71 -0.82 21.68
C LYS A 252 4.95 -1.65 22.72
N ASN A 253 4.20 -2.64 22.28
CA ASN A 253 3.49 -3.56 23.19
C ASN A 253 4.46 -4.32 24.08
N SER A 254 5.58 -4.77 23.52
CA SER A 254 6.65 -5.44 24.23
C SER A 254 7.21 -4.59 25.38
N LEU A 255 7.45 -3.30 25.12
CA LEU A 255 7.89 -2.36 26.14
C LEU A 255 6.90 -2.25 27.31
N TYR A 256 5.59 -2.21 27.03
CA TYR A 256 4.56 -2.13 28.06
C TYR A 256 4.49 -3.35 28.98
N ILE A 257 4.80 -4.54 28.45
CA ILE A 257 4.81 -5.77 29.24
C ILE A 257 6.19 -6.12 29.82
N GLY A 258 7.19 -5.23 29.62
CA GLY A 258 8.55 -5.42 30.15
C GLY A 258 9.37 -6.49 29.41
N ASN A 259 9.02 -6.84 28.18
CA ASN A 259 9.78 -7.75 27.34
C ASN A 259 10.88 -6.99 26.58
N ARG A 260 11.93 -7.70 26.13
CA ARG A 260 13.01 -7.09 25.38
C ARG A 260 12.71 -7.05 23.89
N PRO A 261 13.06 -5.95 23.20
CA PRO A 261 12.92 -5.83 21.76
C PRO A 261 13.60 -6.98 20.98
N TYR A 262 14.75 -7.47 21.45
CA TYR A 262 15.44 -8.61 20.84
C TYR A 262 14.57 -9.87 20.73
N HIS A 263 13.81 -10.21 21.75
CA HIS A 263 12.94 -11.38 21.73
C HIS A 263 11.78 -11.23 20.75
N ILE A 264 11.25 -10.02 20.64
CA ILE A 264 10.20 -9.71 19.66
C ILE A 264 10.74 -9.79 18.24
N SER A 265 11.93 -9.24 17.96
CA SER A 265 12.59 -9.37 16.66
C SER A 265 12.76 -10.84 16.28
N LYS A 266 13.24 -11.64 17.21
CA LYS A 266 13.42 -13.09 17.01
C LYS A 266 12.09 -13.80 16.71
N GLY A 267 11.04 -13.47 17.47
CA GLY A 267 9.69 -14.01 17.25
C GLY A 267 9.15 -13.65 15.87
N ASN A 268 9.26 -12.38 15.47
CA ASN A 268 8.82 -11.91 14.18
C ASN A 268 9.58 -12.59 13.02
N ILE A 269 10.90 -12.72 13.10
CA ILE A 269 11.70 -13.42 12.08
C ILE A 269 11.26 -14.88 11.96
N MET A 270 11.07 -15.57 13.08
CA MET A 270 10.62 -16.97 13.09
C MET A 270 9.20 -17.11 12.55
N GLY A 271 8.33 -16.11 12.75
CA GLY A 271 6.94 -16.07 12.28
C GLY A 271 6.81 -15.89 10.77
N VAL A 272 7.84 -15.34 10.10
CA VAL A 272 7.79 -15.10 8.64
C VAL A 272 7.57 -16.40 7.86
N ILE A 273 8.25 -17.48 8.20
CA ILE A 273 8.17 -18.75 7.45
C ILE A 273 6.76 -19.35 7.49
N PRO A 274 6.16 -19.64 8.67
CA PRO A 274 4.81 -20.20 8.72
C PRO A 274 3.77 -19.20 8.17
N GLY A 275 3.96 -17.89 8.39
CA GLY A 275 3.10 -16.86 7.85
C GLY A 275 3.10 -16.83 6.31
N ALA A 276 4.27 -16.93 5.69
CA ALA A 276 4.41 -16.99 4.23
C ALA A 276 3.75 -18.23 3.63
N ILE A 277 3.92 -19.40 4.25
CA ILE A 277 3.30 -20.66 3.79
C ILE A 277 1.78 -20.57 3.86
N LEU A 278 1.24 -20.13 5.00
CA LEU A 278 -0.21 -20.01 5.19
C LEU A 278 -0.79 -18.92 4.29
N GLY A 279 -0.11 -17.77 4.16
CA GLY A 279 -0.53 -16.69 3.28
C GLY A 279 -0.57 -17.11 1.82
N ALA A 280 0.43 -17.83 1.34
CA ALA A 280 0.45 -18.38 -0.03
C ALA A 280 -0.67 -19.41 -0.25
N ALA A 281 -0.91 -20.30 0.70
CA ALA A 281 -1.98 -21.28 0.61
C ALA A 281 -3.37 -20.61 0.53
N VAL A 282 -3.63 -19.61 1.38
CA VAL A 282 -4.88 -18.84 1.37
C VAL A 282 -5.02 -18.04 0.07
N ALA A 283 -3.95 -17.40 -0.41
CA ALA A 283 -3.98 -16.64 -1.66
C ALA A 283 -4.32 -17.54 -2.85
N ILE A 284 -3.70 -18.71 -2.96
CA ILE A 284 -4.00 -19.69 -4.02
C ILE A 284 -5.46 -20.18 -3.92
N PHE A 285 -5.92 -20.46 -2.71
CA PHE A 285 -7.29 -20.90 -2.50
C PHE A 285 -8.33 -19.84 -2.91
N LEU A 286 -8.14 -18.60 -2.47
CA LEU A 286 -9.02 -17.49 -2.82
C LEU A 286 -8.97 -17.15 -4.32
N SER A 287 -7.78 -17.20 -4.93
CA SER A 287 -7.61 -16.97 -6.38
C SER A 287 -8.39 -17.99 -7.22
N LYS A 288 -8.41 -19.24 -6.81
CA LYS A 288 -9.22 -20.28 -7.49
C LYS A 288 -10.71 -20.00 -7.36
N LEU A 289 -11.19 -19.70 -6.15
CA LEU A 289 -12.61 -19.39 -5.94
C LEU A 289 -13.08 -18.16 -6.72
N LEU A 290 -12.19 -17.16 -6.85
CA LEU A 290 -12.45 -15.97 -7.65
C LEU A 290 -12.49 -16.29 -9.14
N ALA A 291 -11.54 -17.08 -9.64
CA ALA A 291 -11.49 -17.51 -11.04
C ALA A 291 -12.70 -18.36 -11.43
N ASP A 292 -13.18 -19.19 -10.51
CA ASP A 292 -14.37 -20.03 -10.69
C ASP A 292 -15.70 -19.25 -10.56
N GLY A 293 -15.64 -17.94 -10.25
CA GLY A 293 -16.82 -17.10 -10.03
C GLY A 293 -17.66 -17.49 -8.81
N THR A 294 -17.10 -18.29 -7.89
CA THR A 294 -17.80 -18.77 -6.70
C THR A 294 -17.91 -17.68 -5.63
N ILE A 295 -16.97 -16.75 -5.60
CA ILE A 295 -16.96 -15.62 -4.69
C ILE A 295 -16.73 -14.33 -5.47
N ASP A 296 -17.33 -13.24 -4.99
CA ASP A 296 -17.05 -11.87 -5.45
C ASP A 296 -16.23 -11.15 -4.36
N LEU A 297 -14.98 -10.90 -4.66
CA LEU A 297 -14.10 -10.17 -3.75
C LEU A 297 -14.11 -8.69 -4.13
N LEU A 298 -14.68 -7.86 -3.29
CA LEU A 298 -14.58 -6.42 -3.39
C LEU A 298 -13.14 -6.00 -3.07
N ALA A 299 -12.32 -5.86 -4.11
CA ALA A 299 -10.93 -5.41 -4.02
C ALA A 299 -10.75 -4.04 -4.70
N PRO A 300 -11.27 -2.96 -4.11
CA PRO A 300 -11.31 -1.65 -4.77
C PRO A 300 -9.92 -1.10 -5.12
N GLN A 301 -8.86 -1.41 -4.33
CA GLN A 301 -7.49 -1.01 -4.65
C GLN A 301 -6.94 -1.77 -5.86
N ALA A 302 -7.20 -3.07 -5.95
CA ALA A 302 -6.79 -3.88 -7.10
C ALA A 302 -7.42 -3.35 -8.39
N ASN A 303 -8.70 -2.99 -8.36
CA ASN A 303 -9.38 -2.37 -9.51
C ASN A 303 -8.76 -1.03 -9.89
N ALA A 304 -8.39 -0.18 -8.91
CA ALA A 304 -7.70 1.07 -9.19
C ALA A 304 -6.31 0.83 -9.81
N PHE A 305 -5.56 -0.12 -9.29
CA PHE A 305 -4.24 -0.48 -9.84
C PHE A 305 -4.36 -1.03 -11.26
N ALA A 306 -5.31 -1.94 -11.53
CA ALA A 306 -5.59 -2.45 -12.86
C ALA A 306 -5.93 -1.31 -13.84
N TYR A 307 -6.80 -0.39 -13.44
CA TYR A 307 -7.16 0.76 -14.27
C TYR A 307 -5.96 1.64 -14.63
N PHE A 308 -5.09 1.95 -13.65
CA PHE A 308 -3.91 2.76 -13.91
C PHE A 308 -2.87 2.03 -14.76
N THR A 309 -2.69 0.72 -14.55
CA THR A 309 -1.78 -0.07 -15.39
C THR A 309 -2.24 -0.11 -16.83
N THR A 310 -3.53 -0.27 -17.08
CA THR A 310 -4.10 -0.26 -18.42
C THR A 310 -3.89 1.08 -19.11
N ILE A 311 -4.23 2.20 -18.46
CA ILE A 311 -4.04 3.54 -19.03
C ILE A 311 -2.56 3.79 -19.38
N LEU A 312 -1.64 3.50 -18.46
CA LEU A 312 -0.22 3.74 -18.70
C LEU A 312 0.36 2.80 -19.76
N ALA A 313 -0.10 1.56 -19.79
CA ALA A 313 0.31 0.62 -20.79
C ALA A 313 -0.26 0.95 -22.20
N GLU A 314 -1.51 1.37 -22.32
CA GLU A 314 -2.13 1.74 -23.60
C GLU A 314 -1.71 3.13 -24.10
N GLY A 315 -1.49 4.08 -23.20
CA GLY A 315 -1.07 5.44 -23.53
C GLY A 315 0.34 5.57 -24.10
N GLN A 316 1.12 4.48 -24.13
CA GLN A 316 2.45 4.40 -24.75
C GLN A 316 2.45 3.66 -26.09
N GLY A 317 1.28 3.35 -26.65
CA GLY A 317 1.09 2.68 -27.95
C GLY A 317 0.78 3.62 -29.08
#